data_79ba01070601732f41f2e7b51b6dfe24
#
_entry.id   79ba01070601732f41f2e7b51b6dfe24
#
_cell.length_a   1.000
_cell.length_b   1.000
_cell.length_c   1.000
_cell.angle_alpha   90.00
_cell.angle_beta   90.00
_cell.angle_gamma   90.00
#
_symmetry.space_group_name_H-M   'P 1'
#
loop_
_entity.id
_entity.type
_entity.pdbx_description
1 polymer ?
#
loop_
_entity_poly.entity_id
_entity_poly.type
_entity_poly.pdbx_seq_one_letter_code
_entity_poly.pdbx_strand_id
1 'polypeptide(L)'
;MRKKDVLENDIILSWVKISSIVKNSRITTGLKYNEAIVMLTLYSRYLIDGEGLTAVQDIIKETGMLKSLVNRTLVDLEKQGLIIFEQGVLDRRTKFVKCVKAKLDVFLAVHNSSLKMAENIIDIIGEKDAETFIKIVEKLSDAGYKAHPQK
;
A
#
# COMPACT_ATOMS: atom_id res chain seq x y z
N MET A 1 14.97 -34.27 7.52
CA MET A 1 14.01 -33.15 7.38
C MET A 1 12.96 -33.53 6.36
N ARG A 2 11.70 -33.36 6.71
CA ARG A 2 10.59 -33.68 5.79
C ARG A 2 10.57 -32.65 4.64
N LYS A 3 10.16 -33.08 3.42
CA LYS A 3 10.06 -32.21 2.24
C LYS A 3 9.19 -30.98 2.51
N LYS A 4 8.13 -31.14 3.31
CA LYS A 4 7.23 -30.05 3.70
C LYS A 4 7.95 -28.99 4.55
N ASP A 5 8.79 -29.41 5.50
CA ASP A 5 9.51 -28.48 6.39
C ASP A 5 10.50 -27.62 5.59
N VAL A 6 11.10 -28.16 4.53
CA VAL A 6 11.99 -27.42 3.62
C VAL A 6 11.20 -26.34 2.86
N LEU A 7 10.04 -26.71 2.31
CA LEU A 7 9.21 -25.77 1.56
C LEU A 7 8.70 -24.63 2.45
N GLU A 8 8.25 -24.95 3.67
CA GLU A 8 7.81 -23.95 4.64
C GLU A 8 8.93 -22.95 4.97
N ASN A 9 10.13 -23.45 5.22
CA ASN A 9 11.29 -22.60 5.48
C ASN A 9 11.64 -21.72 4.28
N ASP A 10 11.62 -22.27 3.08
CA ASP A 10 11.93 -21.52 1.85
C ASP A 10 10.91 -20.42 1.59
N ILE A 11 9.62 -20.64 1.88
CA ILE A 11 8.58 -19.60 1.80
C ILE A 11 8.88 -18.47 2.77
N ILE A 12 9.23 -18.78 4.02
CA ILE A 12 9.56 -17.75 5.02
C ILE A 12 10.77 -16.93 4.59
N LEU A 13 11.83 -17.59 4.13
CA LEU A 13 13.03 -16.89 3.65
C LEU A 13 12.75 -16.03 2.41
N SER A 14 11.91 -16.51 1.49
CA SER A 14 11.48 -15.74 0.31
C SER A 14 10.68 -14.51 0.71
N TRP A 15 9.80 -14.65 1.69
CA TRP A 15 9.03 -13.53 2.25
C TRP A 15 9.95 -12.46 2.85
N VAL A 16 10.94 -12.88 3.64
CA VAL A 16 11.93 -11.96 4.22
C VAL A 16 12.68 -11.21 3.12
N LYS A 17 13.12 -11.91 2.07
CA LYS A 17 13.84 -11.31 0.95
C LYS A 17 12.98 -10.30 0.19
N ILE A 18 11.74 -10.63 -0.17
CA ILE A 18 10.86 -9.72 -0.90
C ILE A 18 10.52 -8.48 -0.05
N SER A 19 10.29 -8.65 1.25
CA SER A 19 10.05 -7.54 2.17
C SER A 19 11.24 -6.59 2.23
N SER A 20 12.46 -7.10 2.26
CA SER A 20 13.67 -6.30 2.26
C SER A 20 13.87 -5.57 0.94
N ILE A 21 13.63 -6.23 -0.19
CA ILE A 21 13.70 -5.62 -1.53
C ILE A 21 12.74 -4.43 -1.62
N VAL A 22 11.49 -4.62 -1.21
CA VAL A 22 10.46 -3.58 -1.26
C VAL A 22 10.81 -2.40 -0.35
N LYS A 23 11.23 -2.66 0.89
CA LYS A 23 11.58 -1.60 1.85
C LYS A 23 12.86 -0.84 1.46
N ASN A 24 13.83 -1.52 0.87
CA ASN A 24 15.07 -0.90 0.43
C ASN A 24 14.92 -0.18 -0.90
N SER A 25 13.92 -0.53 -1.69
CA SER A 25 13.54 0.21 -2.89
C SER A 25 12.88 1.51 -2.45
N ARG A 26 13.66 2.58 -2.32
CA ARG A 26 13.15 3.88 -1.89
C ARG A 26 12.14 4.39 -2.91
N ILE A 27 10.86 4.31 -2.57
CA ILE A 27 9.80 4.84 -3.42
C ILE A 27 9.92 6.35 -3.52
N THR A 28 10.29 7.02 -2.41
CA THR A 28 10.61 8.45 -2.42
C THR A 28 11.64 8.79 -1.37
N THR A 29 12.37 9.89 -1.58
CA THR A 29 13.19 10.51 -0.55
C THR A 29 12.33 11.41 0.33
N GLY A 30 12.49 11.32 1.65
CA GLY A 30 11.81 12.19 2.62
C GLY A 30 10.49 11.69 3.17
N LEU A 31 9.95 10.59 2.63
CA LEU A 31 8.73 9.96 3.13
C LEU A 31 9.04 8.58 3.73
N LYS A 32 8.32 8.25 4.78
CA LYS A 32 8.34 6.89 5.35
C LYS A 32 7.63 5.93 4.40
N TYR A 33 8.02 4.66 4.42
CA TYR A 33 7.42 3.63 3.59
C TYR A 33 5.88 3.58 3.72
N ASN A 34 5.35 3.58 4.94
CA ASN A 34 3.91 3.52 5.16
C ASN A 34 3.18 4.78 4.64
N GLU A 35 3.81 5.94 4.73
CA GLU A 35 3.28 7.18 4.16
C GLU A 35 3.16 7.07 2.63
N ALA A 36 4.19 6.58 1.97
CA ALA A 36 4.20 6.37 0.53
C ALA A 36 3.11 5.38 0.08
N ILE A 37 2.91 4.28 0.81
CA ILE A 37 1.87 3.28 0.50
C ILE A 37 0.46 3.89 0.61
N VAL A 38 0.19 4.65 1.66
CA VAL A 38 -1.10 5.33 1.82
C VAL A 38 -1.30 6.37 0.71
N MET A 39 -0.27 7.13 0.38
CA MET A 39 -0.33 8.11 -0.71
C MET A 39 -0.61 7.47 -2.07
N LEU A 40 -0.03 6.31 -2.36
CA LEU A 40 -0.31 5.55 -3.58
C LEU A 40 -1.79 5.16 -3.66
N THR A 41 -2.35 4.69 -2.55
CA THR A 41 -3.76 4.32 -2.47
C THR A 41 -4.68 5.52 -2.74
N LEU A 42 -4.40 6.66 -2.12
CA LEU A 42 -5.17 7.89 -2.30
C LEU A 42 -5.04 8.44 -3.73
N TYR A 43 -3.84 8.43 -4.29
CA TYR A 43 -3.61 8.92 -5.64
C TYR A 43 -4.28 8.06 -6.71
N SER A 44 -4.30 6.75 -6.52
CA SER A 44 -5.04 5.84 -7.39
C SER A 44 -6.53 6.18 -7.43
N ARG A 45 -7.11 6.53 -6.30
CA ARG A 45 -8.50 6.98 -6.22
C ARG A 45 -8.68 8.33 -6.92
N TYR A 46 -7.75 9.25 -6.70
CA TYR A 46 -7.76 10.56 -7.36
C TYR A 46 -7.75 10.44 -8.89
N LEU A 47 -6.96 9.51 -9.44
CA LEU A 47 -6.91 9.28 -10.89
C LEU A 47 -8.24 8.78 -11.47
N ILE A 48 -9.07 8.14 -10.65
CA ILE A 48 -10.38 7.62 -11.07
C ILE A 48 -11.46 8.72 -11.00
N ASP A 49 -11.55 9.46 -9.89
CA ASP A 49 -12.67 10.37 -9.61
C ASP A 49 -12.30 11.86 -9.58
N GLY A 50 -11.04 12.22 -9.67
CA GLY A 50 -10.57 13.62 -9.63
C GLY A 50 -10.64 14.28 -8.25
N GLU A 51 -11.11 13.58 -7.23
CA GLU A 51 -11.26 14.09 -5.86
C GLU A 51 -10.34 13.41 -4.86
N GLY A 52 -10.09 12.11 -5.04
CA GLY A 52 -9.30 11.30 -4.12
C GLY A 52 -9.95 11.11 -2.76
N LEU A 53 -11.26 11.36 -2.64
CA LEU A 53 -12.00 11.18 -1.40
C LEU A 53 -12.10 9.68 -1.10
N THR A 54 -11.49 9.24 0.01
CA THR A 54 -11.39 7.83 0.36
C THR A 54 -11.76 7.62 1.82
N ALA A 55 -12.63 6.65 2.08
CA ALA A 55 -12.94 6.25 3.45
C ALA A 55 -11.70 5.61 4.10
N VAL A 56 -11.43 5.95 5.35
CA VAL A 56 -10.31 5.36 6.11
C VAL A 56 -10.41 3.83 6.14
N GLN A 57 -11.61 3.28 6.24
CA GLN A 57 -11.87 1.85 6.18
C GLN A 57 -11.38 1.21 4.87
N ASP A 58 -11.55 1.90 3.74
CA ASP A 58 -11.09 1.41 2.44
C ASP A 58 -9.57 1.40 2.35
N ILE A 59 -8.90 2.38 2.95
CA ILE A 59 -7.43 2.41 3.02
C ILE A 59 -6.92 1.20 3.81
N ILE A 60 -7.55 0.89 4.94
CA ILE A 60 -7.19 -0.27 5.76
C ILE A 60 -7.36 -1.56 4.95
N LYS A 61 -8.47 -1.70 4.25
CA LYS A 61 -8.78 -2.87 3.43
C LYS A 61 -7.82 -3.04 2.25
N GLU A 62 -7.56 -1.98 1.50
CA GLU A 62 -6.72 -2.03 0.30
C GLU A 62 -5.24 -2.24 0.64
N THR A 63 -4.75 -1.62 1.72
CA THR A 63 -3.35 -1.75 2.12
C THR A 63 -3.06 -3.00 2.95
N GLY A 64 -4.06 -3.55 3.62
CA GLY A 64 -3.86 -4.63 4.59
C GLY A 64 -3.13 -4.20 5.86
N MET A 65 -2.89 -2.91 6.05
CA MET A 65 -2.22 -2.37 7.23
C MET A 65 -3.13 -2.40 8.45
N LEU A 66 -2.54 -2.50 9.64
CA LEU A 66 -3.28 -2.40 10.89
C LEU A 66 -3.99 -1.04 10.99
N LYS A 67 -5.20 -1.04 11.53
CA LYS A 67 -6.00 0.19 11.73
C LYS A 67 -5.22 1.27 12.48
N SER A 68 -4.55 0.91 13.56
CA SER A 68 -3.74 1.86 14.36
C SER A 68 -2.60 2.47 13.55
N LEU A 69 -1.97 1.69 12.67
CA LEU A 69 -0.88 2.15 11.82
C LEU A 69 -1.41 3.09 10.73
N VAL A 70 -2.54 2.76 10.10
CA VAL A 70 -3.19 3.64 9.10
C VAL A 70 -3.55 4.97 9.73
N ASN A 71 -4.21 4.95 10.90
CA ASN A 71 -4.60 6.18 11.60
C ASN A 71 -3.41 7.07 11.94
N ARG A 72 -2.33 6.49 12.44
CA ARG A 72 -1.10 7.23 12.76
C ARG A 72 -0.47 7.81 11.50
N THR A 73 -0.40 7.03 10.42
CA THR A 73 0.16 7.46 9.14
C THR A 73 -0.65 8.63 8.56
N LEU A 74 -1.98 8.56 8.63
CA LEU A 74 -2.85 9.64 8.15
C LEU A 74 -2.67 10.93 8.96
N VAL A 75 -2.51 10.82 10.28
CA VAL A 75 -2.23 12.00 11.12
C VAL A 75 -0.90 12.64 10.73
N ASP A 76 0.13 11.83 10.47
CA ASP A 76 1.43 12.33 10.02
C ASP A 76 1.35 13.01 8.65
N LEU A 77 0.59 12.45 7.72
CA LEU A 77 0.36 13.05 6.40
C LEU A 77 -0.43 14.37 6.48
N GLU A 78 -1.41 14.45 7.38
CA GLU A 78 -2.16 15.69 7.63
C GLU A 78 -1.23 16.78 8.18
N LYS A 79 -0.36 16.45 9.13
CA LYS A 79 0.63 17.38 9.68
C LYS A 79 1.58 17.94 8.62
N GLN A 80 1.88 17.14 7.60
CA GLN A 80 2.71 17.55 6.46
C GLN A 80 1.92 18.35 5.41
N GLY A 81 0.61 18.54 5.61
CA GLY A 81 -0.25 19.28 4.69
C GLY A 81 -0.58 18.53 3.39
N LEU A 82 -0.40 17.20 3.37
CA LEU A 82 -0.60 16.40 2.17
C LEU A 82 -2.04 15.92 2.02
N ILE A 83 -2.73 15.72 3.13
CA ILE A 83 -4.13 15.28 3.18
C ILE A 83 -4.95 16.14 4.12
N ILE A 84 -6.26 16.09 3.97
CA ILE A 84 -7.24 16.63 4.93
C ILE A 84 -8.25 15.54 5.27
N PHE A 85 -8.73 15.56 6.51
CA PHE A 85 -9.83 14.72 6.96
C PHE A 85 -11.16 15.39 6.66
N GLU A 86 -12.14 14.59 6.24
CA GLU A 86 -13.53 15.03 6.07
C GLU A 86 -14.46 14.03 6.75
N GLN A 87 -15.57 14.54 7.32
CA GLN A 87 -16.63 13.69 7.85
C GLN A 87 -17.62 13.33 6.74
N GLY A 88 -18.18 12.12 6.82
CA GLY A 88 -19.25 11.70 5.93
C GLY A 88 -20.50 12.57 6.11
N VAL A 89 -21.14 12.95 5.01
CA VAL A 89 -22.35 13.79 5.03
C VAL A 89 -23.56 13.02 5.58
N LEU A 90 -23.67 11.75 5.19
CA LEU A 90 -24.78 10.86 5.59
C LEU A 90 -24.53 10.14 6.91
N ASP A 91 -23.26 9.82 7.20
CA ASP A 91 -22.84 9.16 8.42
C ASP A 91 -21.60 9.88 8.97
N ARG A 92 -21.79 10.63 10.05
CA ARG A 92 -20.71 11.38 10.72
C ARG A 92 -19.67 10.46 11.39
N ARG A 93 -19.96 9.17 11.54
CA ARG A 93 -19.02 8.19 12.06
C ARG A 93 -17.98 7.78 11.03
N THR A 94 -18.30 7.90 9.76
CA THR A 94 -17.40 7.56 8.67
C THR A 94 -16.41 8.70 8.45
N LYS A 95 -15.14 8.39 8.63
CA LYS A 95 -14.04 9.32 8.35
C LYS A 95 -13.57 9.13 6.92
N PHE A 96 -13.42 10.24 6.22
CA PHE A 96 -12.84 10.29 4.89
C PHE A 96 -11.58 11.13 4.90
N VAL A 97 -10.71 10.86 3.97
CA VAL A 97 -9.53 11.68 3.69
C VAL A 97 -9.48 12.00 2.20
N LYS A 98 -8.86 13.11 1.86
CA LYS A 98 -8.59 13.44 0.47
C LYS A 98 -7.24 14.12 0.31
N CYS A 99 -6.72 14.09 -0.91
CA CYS A 99 -5.48 14.76 -1.27
C CYS A 99 -5.67 16.29 -1.22
N VAL A 100 -4.67 16.99 -0.70
CA VAL A 100 -4.60 18.44 -0.83
C VAL A 100 -4.19 18.77 -2.27
N LYS A 101 -5.05 19.44 -3.04
CA LYS A 101 -4.83 19.73 -4.48
C LYS A 101 -3.52 20.47 -4.76
N ALA A 102 -3.13 21.38 -3.88
CA ALA A 102 -1.87 22.11 -4.01
C ALA A 102 -0.62 21.23 -3.84
N LYS A 103 -0.77 19.97 -3.37
CA LYS A 103 0.31 19.02 -3.11
C LYS A 103 0.29 17.81 -4.04
N LEU A 104 -0.51 17.84 -5.10
CA LEU A 104 -0.61 16.71 -6.03
C LEU A 104 0.72 16.39 -6.73
N ASP A 105 1.63 17.34 -6.86
CA ASP A 105 2.97 17.11 -7.36
C ASP A 105 3.75 16.10 -6.51
N VAL A 106 3.57 16.13 -5.18
CA VAL A 106 4.20 15.17 -4.25
C VAL A 106 3.60 13.77 -4.47
N PHE A 107 2.28 13.66 -4.61
CA PHE A 107 1.59 12.41 -4.91
C PHE A 107 2.04 11.83 -6.26
N LEU A 108 2.14 12.68 -7.28
CA LEU A 108 2.62 12.27 -8.61
C LEU A 108 4.05 11.73 -8.56
N ALA A 109 4.94 12.37 -7.79
CA ALA A 109 6.31 11.91 -7.63
C ALA A 109 6.36 10.52 -6.99
N VAL A 110 5.55 10.27 -5.96
CA VAL A 110 5.45 8.94 -5.32
C VAL A 110 4.94 7.90 -6.33
N HIS A 111 3.90 8.25 -7.07
CA HIS A 111 3.30 7.37 -8.09
C HIS A 111 4.34 7.00 -9.18
N ASN A 112 5.02 7.98 -9.73
CA ASN A 112 6.03 7.76 -10.78
C ASN A 112 7.20 6.91 -10.27
N SER A 113 7.66 7.14 -9.05
CA SER A 113 8.71 6.32 -8.44
C SER A 113 8.27 4.87 -8.24
N SER A 114 7.01 4.64 -7.87
CA SER A 114 6.47 3.29 -7.72
C SER A 114 6.33 2.57 -9.06
N LEU A 115 5.90 3.28 -10.11
CA LEU A 115 5.85 2.73 -11.47
C LEU A 115 7.24 2.32 -11.95
N LYS A 116 8.24 3.16 -11.71
CA LYS A 116 9.63 2.85 -12.08
C LYS A 116 10.15 1.61 -11.36
N MET A 117 9.83 1.46 -10.09
CA MET A 117 10.16 0.24 -9.34
C MET A 117 9.48 -0.98 -9.95
N ALA A 118 8.20 -0.89 -10.28
CA ALA A 118 7.44 -1.97 -10.90
C ALA A 118 8.02 -2.35 -12.27
N GLU A 119 8.34 -1.37 -13.12
CA GLU A 119 9.00 -1.60 -14.41
C GLU A 119 10.32 -2.38 -14.23
N ASN A 120 11.15 -1.95 -13.29
CA ASN A 120 12.42 -2.63 -13.03
C ASN A 120 12.22 -4.09 -12.60
N ILE A 121 11.22 -4.35 -11.78
CA ILE A 121 10.89 -5.73 -11.36
C ILE A 121 10.43 -6.55 -12.55
N ILE A 122 9.53 -6.01 -13.38
CA ILE A 122 9.02 -6.68 -14.57
C ILE A 122 10.16 -6.98 -15.57
N ASP A 123 11.09 -6.06 -15.74
CA ASP A 123 12.27 -6.24 -16.60
C ASP A 123 13.14 -7.42 -16.13
N ILE A 124 13.24 -7.63 -14.82
CA ILE A 124 14.03 -8.72 -14.25
C ILE A 124 13.32 -10.06 -14.35
N ILE A 125 12.02 -10.13 -14.01
CA ILE A 125 11.30 -11.41 -13.92
C ILE A 125 10.51 -11.76 -15.18
N GLY A 126 10.17 -10.78 -16.01
CA GLY A 126 9.31 -10.93 -17.18
C GLY A 126 7.82 -10.81 -16.88
N GLU A 127 7.03 -10.51 -17.88
CA GLU A 127 5.58 -10.28 -17.75
C GLU A 127 4.83 -11.50 -17.22
N LYS A 128 5.19 -12.70 -17.70
CA LYS A 128 4.53 -13.95 -17.31
C LYS A 128 4.68 -14.21 -15.80
N ASP A 129 5.88 -14.05 -15.26
CA ASP A 129 6.13 -14.24 -13.83
C ASP A 129 5.51 -13.12 -13.01
N ALA A 130 5.47 -11.89 -13.53
CA ALA A 130 4.77 -10.78 -12.89
C ALA A 130 3.27 -11.08 -12.75
N GLU A 131 2.62 -11.56 -13.80
CA GLU A 131 1.21 -11.96 -13.77
C GLU A 131 0.96 -13.10 -12.78
N THR A 132 1.85 -14.09 -12.74
CA THR A 132 1.78 -15.20 -11.78
C THR A 132 1.92 -14.70 -10.34
N PHE A 133 2.85 -13.80 -10.10
CA PHE A 133 3.04 -13.16 -8.80
C PHE A 133 1.77 -12.44 -8.32
N ILE A 134 1.15 -11.66 -9.20
CA ILE A 134 -0.10 -10.96 -8.90
C ILE A 134 -1.20 -11.95 -8.50
N LYS A 135 -1.37 -13.02 -9.27
CA LYS A 135 -2.36 -14.07 -8.98
C LYS A 135 -2.13 -14.76 -7.65
N ILE A 136 -0.87 -15.00 -7.29
CA ILE A 136 -0.51 -15.62 -6.00
C ILE A 136 -0.89 -14.69 -4.85
N VAL A 137 -0.58 -13.40 -4.96
CA VAL A 137 -0.92 -12.39 -3.94
C VAL A 137 -2.45 -12.25 -3.80
N GLU A 138 -3.17 -12.20 -4.92
CA GLU A 138 -4.64 -12.14 -4.92
C GLU A 138 -5.25 -13.36 -4.23
N LYS A 139 -4.71 -14.54 -4.49
CA LYS A 139 -5.15 -15.79 -3.86
C LYS A 139 -5.01 -15.76 -2.33
N LEU A 140 -3.90 -15.21 -1.82
CA LEU A 140 -3.70 -15.03 -0.39
C LEU A 140 -4.67 -13.99 0.18
N SER A 141 -4.86 -12.89 -0.51
CA SER A 141 -5.77 -11.81 -0.13
C SER A 141 -7.22 -12.29 -0.08
N ASP A 142 -7.69 -12.98 -1.12
CA ASP A 142 -9.06 -13.50 -1.20
C ASP A 142 -9.37 -14.56 -0.14
N ALA A 143 -8.35 -15.34 0.25
CA ALA A 143 -8.46 -16.29 1.36
C ALA A 143 -8.55 -15.61 2.73
N GLY A 144 -8.33 -14.28 2.79
CA GLY A 144 -8.35 -13.53 4.03
C GLY A 144 -7.19 -13.87 4.97
N TYR A 145 -6.07 -14.32 4.41
CA TYR A 145 -4.92 -14.71 5.23
C TYR A 145 -4.41 -13.54 6.07
N LYS A 146 -4.28 -13.79 7.36
CA LYS A 146 -3.67 -12.88 8.34
C LYS A 146 -2.66 -13.65 9.16
N ALA A 147 -1.43 -13.16 9.20
CA ALA A 147 -0.34 -13.78 9.97
C ALA A 147 -0.66 -13.83 11.47
N HIS A 148 -1.37 -12.81 11.96
CA HIS A 148 -1.84 -12.73 13.33
C HIS A 148 -3.33 -12.40 13.30
N PRO A 149 -4.22 -13.34 13.70
CA PRO A 149 -5.64 -13.04 13.78
C PRO A 149 -5.85 -11.88 14.76
N GLN A 150 -6.50 -10.83 14.30
CA GLN A 150 -6.88 -9.72 15.16
C GLN A 150 -8.01 -10.16 16.09
N LYS A 151 -7.79 -9.97 17.37
CA LYS A 151 -8.82 -10.20 18.38
C LYS A 151 -9.93 -9.15 18.28
#